data_ef8e6e3b12b9db54cd729b4a8c38133d
#
_entry.id   ef8e6e3b12b9db54cd729b4a8c38133d
#
_cell.length_a   1.000
_cell.length_b   1.000
_cell.length_c   1.000
_cell.angle_alpha   90.00
_cell.angle_beta   90.00
_cell.angle_gamma   90.00
#
_symmetry.space_group_name_H-M   'P 1'
#
loop_
_entity.id
_entity.type
_entity.pdbx_description
1 polymer ?
#
loop_
_entity_poly.entity_id
_entity_poly.type
_entity_poly.pdbx_seq_one_letter_code
_entity_poly.pdbx_strand_id
1 'polypeptide(L)'
;MSFLVRAPFSARVLPLAEVPDPVFASGVVGDGRALLPDDDVTCVTVHSPIDGVVTKLKSHAAIITSTRGPSILIHLGIDTVGLRGRGFAPLVEEGDIVDAGTPLIHWDLGPVRGAGLSPCAPIVVVNPPGEPVSPEFDEALPTVGILDPLFSLPDSD
;
A
#
# COMPACT_ATOMS: atom_id res chain seq x y z
N MET A 1 15.91 16.39 -3.69
CA MET A 1 15.85 15.15 -2.90
C MET A 1 14.63 14.34 -3.27
N SER A 2 14.75 13.05 -3.33
CA SER A 2 13.62 12.18 -3.61
C SER A 2 12.78 11.96 -2.35
N PHE A 3 11.50 11.70 -2.56
CA PHE A 3 10.55 11.36 -1.51
C PHE A 3 10.46 9.85 -1.44
N LEU A 4 10.83 9.26 -0.31
CA LEU A 4 10.92 7.81 -0.16
C LEU A 4 9.59 7.23 0.34
N VAL A 5 9.11 6.18 -0.36
CA VAL A 5 7.97 5.37 0.07
C VAL A 5 8.53 4.04 0.57
N ARG A 6 8.22 3.70 1.82
CA ARG A 6 8.73 2.50 2.48
C ARG A 6 7.72 1.36 2.41
N ALA A 7 8.21 0.13 2.48
CA ALA A 7 7.35 -1.05 2.45
C ALA A 7 6.50 -1.12 3.73
N PRO A 8 5.15 -1.18 3.62
CA PRO A 8 4.26 -1.28 4.79
C PRO A 8 4.41 -2.59 5.57
N PHE A 9 4.88 -3.64 4.92
CA PHE A 9 5.12 -4.96 5.53
C PHE A 9 6.10 -5.76 4.66
N SER A 10 6.66 -6.84 5.24
CA SER A 10 7.59 -7.71 4.52
C SER A 10 6.84 -8.56 3.50
N ALA A 11 7.33 -8.61 2.26
CA ALA A 11 6.64 -9.32 1.17
C ALA A 11 7.52 -9.47 -0.07
N ARG A 12 7.03 -10.24 -1.04
CA ARG A 12 7.57 -10.21 -2.39
C ARG A 12 7.05 -8.97 -3.11
N VAL A 13 7.90 -8.39 -3.95
CA VAL A 13 7.55 -7.19 -4.72
C VAL A 13 7.16 -7.62 -6.12
N LEU A 14 6.00 -7.15 -6.57
CA LEU A 14 5.49 -7.39 -7.92
C LEU A 14 5.36 -6.07 -8.67
N PRO A 15 5.66 -6.08 -9.99
CA PRO A 15 5.27 -4.96 -10.84
C PRO A 15 3.75 -4.79 -10.80
N LEU A 16 3.28 -3.55 -10.89
CA LEU A 16 1.85 -3.26 -10.81
C LEU A 16 1.06 -4.00 -11.91
N ALA A 17 1.67 -4.19 -13.08
CA ALA A 17 1.04 -4.90 -14.20
C ALA A 17 0.68 -6.36 -13.86
N GLU A 18 1.30 -6.96 -12.85
CA GLU A 18 1.02 -8.34 -12.44
C GLU A 18 -0.09 -8.44 -11.38
N VAL A 19 -0.64 -7.33 -10.93
CA VAL A 19 -1.78 -7.34 -10.01
C VAL A 19 -2.99 -7.97 -10.69
N PRO A 20 -3.68 -8.95 -10.06
CA PRO A 20 -4.82 -9.63 -10.69
C PRO A 20 -6.10 -8.79 -10.63
N ASP A 21 -6.00 -7.55 -11.04
CA ASP A 21 -7.10 -6.58 -11.13
C ASP A 21 -6.74 -5.60 -12.24
N PRO A 22 -7.52 -5.55 -13.34
CA PRO A 22 -7.18 -4.71 -14.49
C PRO A 22 -7.16 -3.20 -14.16
N VAL A 23 -7.93 -2.77 -13.17
CA VAL A 23 -7.95 -1.35 -12.78
C VAL A 23 -6.61 -0.95 -12.16
N PHE A 24 -6.07 -1.77 -11.24
CA PHE A 24 -4.75 -1.50 -10.68
C PHE A 24 -3.63 -1.78 -11.68
N ALA A 25 -3.72 -2.88 -12.41
CA ALA A 25 -2.67 -3.29 -13.35
C ALA A 25 -2.47 -2.28 -14.48
N SER A 26 -3.52 -1.56 -14.87
CA SER A 26 -3.43 -0.53 -15.92
C SER A 26 -2.74 0.76 -15.45
N GLY A 27 -2.61 0.95 -14.12
CA GLY A 27 -2.05 2.18 -13.56
C GLY A 27 -3.04 3.34 -13.48
N VAL A 28 -4.33 3.12 -13.81
CA VAL A 28 -5.32 4.20 -13.84
C VAL A 28 -5.61 4.77 -12.44
N VAL A 29 -5.48 3.95 -11.39
CA VAL A 29 -5.63 4.41 -10.00
C VAL A 29 -4.42 5.23 -9.58
N GLY A 30 -3.24 4.81 -10.01
CA GLY A 30 -1.96 5.42 -9.71
C GLY A 30 -0.85 4.43 -10.04
N ASP A 31 0.38 4.92 -10.08
CA ASP A 31 1.55 4.08 -10.33
C ASP A 31 2.22 3.69 -9.01
N GLY A 32 2.85 2.55 -8.96
CA GLY A 32 3.52 2.05 -7.77
C GLY A 32 3.97 0.62 -7.92
N ARG A 33 3.94 -0.10 -6.81
CA ARG A 33 4.31 -1.51 -6.74
C ARG A 33 3.23 -2.27 -5.99
N ALA A 34 3.25 -3.58 -6.11
CA ALA A 34 2.39 -4.46 -5.33
C ALA A 34 3.23 -5.34 -4.41
N LEU A 35 2.68 -5.65 -3.25
CA LEU A 35 3.30 -6.54 -2.28
C LEU A 35 2.46 -7.80 -2.15
N LEU A 36 3.13 -8.95 -2.17
CA LEU A 36 2.46 -10.23 -2.01
C LEU A 36 3.05 -10.95 -0.78
N PRO A 37 2.28 -11.08 0.31
CA PRO A 37 2.75 -11.84 1.48
C PRO A 37 3.03 -13.29 1.10
N ASP A 38 4.06 -13.88 1.72
CA ASP A 38 4.38 -15.30 1.51
C ASP A 38 3.24 -16.19 1.99
N ASP A 39 3.13 -17.38 1.38
CA ASP A 39 2.04 -18.31 1.66
C ASP A 39 2.04 -18.81 3.11
N ASP A 40 3.19 -18.83 3.78
CA ASP A 40 3.32 -19.28 5.16
C ASP A 40 3.04 -18.16 6.18
N VAL A 41 2.90 -16.92 5.75
CA VAL A 41 2.53 -15.80 6.62
C VAL A 41 1.03 -15.84 6.87
N THR A 42 0.64 -15.80 8.14
CA THR A 42 -0.78 -15.88 8.55
C THR A 42 -1.39 -14.53 8.84
N CYS A 43 -0.58 -13.56 9.25
CA CYS A 43 -1.04 -12.19 9.51
C CYS A 43 0.11 -11.22 9.32
N VAL A 44 -0.23 -9.97 9.06
CA VAL A 44 0.75 -8.87 8.95
C VAL A 44 0.23 -7.66 9.71
N THR A 45 1.15 -6.87 10.23
CA THR A 45 0.85 -5.51 10.68
C THR A 45 1.27 -4.56 9.57
N VAL A 46 0.32 -3.78 9.09
CA VAL A 46 0.53 -2.83 8.01
C VAL A 46 0.96 -1.50 8.62
N HIS A 47 2.14 -1.02 8.22
CA HIS A 47 2.73 0.21 8.76
C HIS A 47 2.58 1.34 7.75
N SER A 48 2.57 2.59 8.24
CA SER A 48 2.54 3.73 7.33
C SER A 48 3.82 3.78 6.50
N PRO A 49 3.70 3.92 5.17
CA PRO A 49 4.87 3.97 4.28
C PRO A 49 5.54 5.34 4.25
N ILE A 50 4.88 6.37 4.76
CA ILE A 50 5.34 7.75 4.73
C ILE A 50 4.88 8.48 5.99
N ASP A 51 5.50 9.63 6.28
CA ASP A 51 4.97 10.57 7.26
C ASP A 51 3.80 11.32 6.63
N GLY A 52 2.72 11.50 7.37
CA GLY A 52 1.57 12.22 6.84
C GLY A 52 0.33 12.13 7.70
N VAL A 53 -0.81 12.33 7.07
CA VAL A 53 -2.12 12.29 7.71
C VAL A 53 -2.94 11.17 7.09
N VAL A 54 -3.65 10.41 7.91
CA VAL A 54 -4.60 9.40 7.44
C VAL A 54 -5.81 10.15 6.89
N THR A 55 -5.84 10.35 5.57
CA THR A 55 -6.90 11.13 4.91
C THR A 55 -8.09 10.26 4.54
N LYS A 56 -7.89 8.94 4.40
CA LYS A 56 -8.97 7.99 4.18
C LYS A 56 -8.62 6.66 4.84
N LEU A 57 -9.61 6.06 5.48
CA LEU A 57 -9.43 4.76 6.13
C LEU A 57 -10.67 3.91 5.91
N LYS A 58 -10.46 2.75 5.28
CA LYS A 58 -11.40 1.64 5.23
C LYS A 58 -10.76 0.49 5.99
N SER A 59 -11.51 -0.56 6.30
CA SER A 59 -10.90 -1.72 6.96
C SER A 59 -9.78 -2.33 6.12
N HIS A 60 -9.95 -2.40 4.80
CA HIS A 60 -9.03 -3.04 3.85
C HIS A 60 -8.13 -2.06 3.08
N ALA A 61 -8.20 -0.76 3.36
CA ALA A 61 -7.42 0.24 2.60
C ALA A 61 -7.23 1.51 3.40
N ALA A 62 -6.13 2.20 3.11
CA ALA A 62 -5.84 3.50 3.71
C ALA A 62 -5.15 4.41 2.70
N ILE A 63 -5.40 5.71 2.81
CA ILE A 63 -4.65 6.73 2.08
C ILE A 63 -3.96 7.61 3.10
N ILE A 64 -2.63 7.73 2.96
CA ILE A 64 -1.81 8.61 3.77
C ILE A 64 -1.35 9.76 2.88
N THR A 65 -1.65 10.98 3.27
CA THR A 65 -1.28 12.16 2.51
C THR A 65 -0.12 12.87 3.19
N SER A 66 0.98 13.00 2.47
CA SER A 66 2.15 13.73 2.93
C SER A 66 1.84 15.24 3.02
N THR A 67 2.44 15.92 3.99
CA THR A 67 2.44 17.38 4.04
C THR A 67 3.17 17.99 2.85
N ARG A 68 3.97 17.20 2.12
CA ARG A 68 4.69 17.61 0.92
C ARG A 68 3.88 17.38 -0.36
N GLY A 69 2.64 16.90 -0.26
CA GLY A 69 1.70 16.78 -1.36
C GLY A 69 1.34 15.37 -1.81
N PRO A 70 2.26 14.41 -1.99
CA PRO A 70 1.91 13.08 -2.47
C PRO A 70 1.00 12.33 -1.51
N SER A 71 0.06 11.56 -2.06
CA SER A 71 -0.79 10.64 -1.31
C SER A 71 -0.47 9.22 -1.72
N ILE A 72 -0.39 8.31 -0.75
CA ILE A 72 -0.13 6.90 -0.99
C ILE A 72 -1.35 6.10 -0.59
N LEU A 73 -1.87 5.31 -1.53
CA LEU A 73 -2.93 4.34 -1.28
C LEU A 73 -2.30 2.99 -0.98
N ILE A 74 -2.72 2.39 0.11
CA ILE A 74 -2.41 1.01 0.48
C ILE A 74 -3.72 0.24 0.37
N HIS A 75 -3.80 -0.71 -0.56
CA HIS A 75 -5.00 -1.53 -0.75
C HIS A 75 -4.68 -2.98 -0.40
N LEU A 76 -5.31 -3.51 0.63
CA LEU A 76 -4.97 -4.81 1.18
C LEU A 76 -5.81 -5.92 0.53
N GLY A 77 -5.21 -6.57 -0.45
CA GLY A 77 -5.85 -7.64 -1.22
C GLY A 77 -6.72 -7.09 -2.36
N ILE A 78 -7.23 -8.01 -3.18
CA ILE A 78 -8.05 -7.68 -4.33
C ILE A 78 -9.49 -8.14 -4.05
N ASP A 79 -10.45 -7.27 -4.32
CA ASP A 79 -11.89 -7.48 -4.07
C ASP A 79 -12.23 -7.70 -2.59
N THR A 80 -11.33 -7.30 -1.69
CA THR A 80 -11.48 -7.53 -0.25
C THR A 80 -12.55 -6.67 0.40
N VAL A 81 -13.09 -5.68 -0.29
CA VAL A 81 -14.26 -4.92 0.17
C VAL A 81 -15.45 -5.86 0.48
N GLY A 82 -15.56 -6.96 -0.27
CA GLY A 82 -16.61 -7.97 -0.07
C GLY A 82 -16.50 -8.73 1.24
N LEU A 83 -15.34 -8.69 1.92
CA LEU A 83 -15.16 -9.33 3.22
C LEU A 83 -15.82 -8.54 4.36
N ARG A 84 -16.25 -7.32 4.11
CA ARG A 84 -16.93 -6.45 5.10
C ARG A 84 -16.15 -6.29 6.39
N GLY A 85 -14.84 -6.12 6.27
CA GLY A 85 -13.93 -5.89 7.39
C GLY A 85 -13.41 -7.14 8.08
N ARG A 86 -13.83 -8.33 7.65
CA ARG A 86 -13.34 -9.56 8.27
C ARG A 86 -11.85 -9.76 7.95
N GLY A 87 -11.05 -9.94 8.98
CA GLY A 87 -9.60 -10.08 8.88
C GLY A 87 -8.85 -8.77 8.99
N PHE A 88 -9.53 -7.64 9.12
CA PHE A 88 -8.92 -6.34 9.21
C PHE A 88 -9.26 -5.64 10.52
N ALA A 89 -8.25 -5.15 11.22
CA ALA A 89 -8.42 -4.40 12.47
C ALA A 89 -7.67 -3.06 12.34
N PRO A 90 -8.37 -1.96 12.02
CA PRO A 90 -7.74 -0.65 11.99
C PRO A 90 -7.20 -0.25 13.36
N LEU A 91 -6.01 0.33 13.38
CA LEU A 91 -5.29 0.74 14.60
C LEU A 91 -5.22 2.26 14.74
N VAL A 92 -5.70 2.99 13.75
CA VAL A 92 -5.73 4.46 13.69
C VAL A 92 -7.10 4.92 13.22
N GLU A 93 -7.31 6.24 13.23
CA GLU A 93 -8.54 6.86 12.74
C GLU A 93 -8.23 7.88 11.64
N GLU A 94 -9.21 8.18 10.79
CA GLU A 94 -9.08 9.27 9.83
C GLU A 94 -8.77 10.57 10.56
N GLY A 95 -7.82 11.33 10.00
CA GLY A 95 -7.36 12.57 10.59
C GLY A 95 -6.12 12.41 11.48
N ASP A 96 -5.75 11.19 11.86
CA ASP A 96 -4.56 10.97 12.67
C ASP A 96 -3.30 11.37 11.91
N ILE A 97 -2.37 12.00 12.63
CA ILE A 97 -1.03 12.29 12.11
C ILE A 97 -0.15 11.08 12.42
N VAL A 98 0.51 10.56 11.41
CA VAL A 98 1.35 9.35 11.54
C VAL A 98 2.74 9.61 10.97
N ASP A 99 3.70 8.88 11.52
CA ASP A 99 5.05 8.80 10.97
C ASP A 99 5.19 7.52 10.15
N ALA A 100 6.17 7.48 9.25
CA ALA A 100 6.55 6.23 8.59
C ALA A 100 6.87 5.19 9.68
N GLY A 101 6.21 4.04 9.61
CA GLY A 101 6.36 3.00 10.61
C GLY A 101 5.25 2.94 11.66
N THR A 102 4.35 3.91 11.71
CA THR A 102 3.19 3.83 12.60
C THR A 102 2.29 2.67 12.15
N PRO A 103 1.93 1.74 13.05
CA PRO A 103 0.98 0.67 12.70
C PRO A 103 -0.38 1.24 12.33
N LEU A 104 -0.92 0.83 11.18
CA LEU A 104 -2.19 1.33 10.64
C LEU A 104 -3.31 0.31 10.75
N ILE A 105 -3.04 -0.93 10.35
CA ILE A 105 -4.04 -1.99 10.25
C ILE A 105 -3.37 -3.32 10.60
N HIS A 106 -4.03 -4.11 11.45
CA HIS A 106 -3.65 -5.51 11.63
C HIS A 106 -4.45 -6.35 10.64
N TRP A 107 -3.78 -7.14 9.80
CA TRP A 107 -4.40 -7.91 8.74
C TRP A 107 -4.20 -9.40 8.95
N ASP A 108 -5.30 -10.11 9.25
CA ASP A 108 -5.34 -11.57 9.29
C ASP A 108 -5.63 -12.06 7.87
N LEU A 109 -4.73 -12.85 7.31
CA LEU A 109 -4.82 -13.34 5.93
C LEU A 109 -5.78 -14.52 5.76
N GLY A 110 -6.28 -15.09 6.85
CA GLY A 110 -7.22 -16.21 6.81
C GLY A 110 -8.48 -15.93 5.98
N PRO A 111 -9.22 -14.85 6.27
CA PRO A 111 -10.46 -14.56 5.53
C PRO A 111 -10.25 -14.33 4.03
N VAL A 112 -9.20 -13.60 3.61
CA VAL A 112 -8.95 -13.34 2.18
C VAL A 112 -8.62 -14.65 1.46
N ARG A 113 -7.79 -15.49 2.05
CA ARG A 113 -7.43 -16.78 1.48
C ARG A 113 -8.60 -17.76 1.48
N GLY A 114 -9.36 -17.80 2.58
CA GLY A 114 -10.53 -18.65 2.70
C GLY A 114 -11.64 -18.33 1.71
N ALA A 115 -11.73 -17.06 1.29
CA ALA A 115 -12.69 -16.62 0.27
C ALA A 115 -12.18 -16.82 -1.16
N GLY A 116 -10.95 -17.32 -1.35
CA GLY A 116 -10.35 -17.49 -2.66
C GLY A 116 -9.91 -16.19 -3.32
N LEU A 117 -9.78 -15.12 -2.53
CA LEU A 117 -9.32 -13.82 -3.03
C LEU A 117 -7.81 -13.72 -2.95
N SER A 118 -7.23 -12.81 -3.76
CA SER A 118 -5.79 -12.59 -3.75
C SER A 118 -5.37 -11.67 -2.60
N PRO A 119 -4.32 -12.02 -1.82
CA PRO A 119 -3.77 -11.12 -0.82
C PRO A 119 -2.79 -10.11 -1.41
N CYS A 120 -2.68 -10.01 -2.72
CA CYS A 120 -1.83 -9.02 -3.38
C CYS A 120 -2.27 -7.61 -2.98
N ALA A 121 -1.33 -6.79 -2.52
CA ALA A 121 -1.61 -5.46 -1.98
C ALA A 121 -0.93 -4.39 -2.84
N PRO A 122 -1.69 -3.68 -3.69
CA PRO A 122 -1.13 -2.53 -4.41
C PRO A 122 -0.78 -1.38 -3.44
N ILE A 123 0.40 -0.82 -3.66
CA ILE A 123 0.89 0.37 -2.96
C ILE A 123 1.18 1.40 -4.05
N VAL A 124 0.31 2.39 -4.18
CA VAL A 124 0.35 3.28 -5.33
C VAL A 124 0.27 4.76 -4.91
N VAL A 125 0.84 5.61 -5.76
CA VAL A 125 0.72 7.06 -5.61
C VAL A 125 -0.61 7.48 -6.21
N VAL A 126 -1.46 8.11 -5.40
CA VAL A 126 -2.73 8.67 -5.87
C VAL A 126 -2.49 10.16 -6.09
N ASN A 127 -2.56 10.59 -7.34
CA ASN A 127 -2.26 11.97 -7.71
C ASN A 127 -3.51 12.82 -7.76
N PRO A 128 -3.40 14.12 -7.40
CA PRO A 128 -4.46 15.05 -7.74
C PRO A 128 -4.64 15.10 -9.26
N PRO A 129 -5.86 15.33 -9.77
CA PRO A 129 -6.09 15.43 -11.20
C PRO A 129 -5.17 16.50 -11.84
N GLY A 130 -4.52 16.15 -12.93
CA GLY A 130 -3.65 17.05 -13.69
C GLY A 130 -2.19 17.06 -13.27
N GLU A 131 -1.80 16.31 -12.26
CA GLU A 131 -0.40 16.28 -11.79
C GLU A 131 0.11 14.83 -11.73
N PRO A 132 0.48 14.24 -12.88
CA PRO A 132 1.02 12.89 -12.87
C PRO A 132 2.39 12.87 -12.19
N VAL A 133 2.56 11.93 -11.27
CA VAL A 133 3.84 11.66 -10.63
C VAL A 133 4.33 10.29 -11.12
N SER A 134 5.58 10.24 -11.56
CA SER A 134 6.20 9.00 -12.03
C SER A 134 7.17 8.51 -10.96
N PRO A 135 6.83 7.44 -10.23
CA PRO A 135 7.74 6.85 -9.24
C PRO A 135 9.00 6.31 -9.89
N GLU A 136 10.08 6.32 -9.13
CA GLU A 136 11.34 5.69 -9.51
C GLU A 136 11.44 4.34 -8.80
N PHE A 137 11.71 3.27 -9.56
CA PHE A 137 11.75 1.92 -9.06
C PHE A 137 13.14 1.33 -9.17
N ASP A 138 13.52 0.53 -8.16
CA ASP A 138 14.64 -0.39 -8.25
C ASP A 138 14.09 -1.72 -8.80
N GLU A 139 14.36 -1.99 -10.08
CA GLU A 139 13.85 -3.17 -10.76
C GLU A 139 14.47 -4.48 -10.25
N ALA A 140 15.59 -4.40 -9.55
CA ALA A 140 16.25 -5.56 -8.98
C ALA A 140 15.71 -5.96 -7.62
N LEU A 141 14.61 -5.35 -7.15
CA LEU A 141 14.06 -5.56 -5.80
C LEU A 141 12.98 -6.65 -5.81
N PRO A 142 13.34 -7.94 -5.57
CA PRO A 142 12.35 -9.03 -5.59
C PRO A 142 11.56 -9.15 -4.29
N THR A 143 12.14 -8.72 -3.17
CA THR A 143 11.54 -8.78 -1.84
C THR A 143 11.89 -7.53 -1.05
N VAL A 144 11.06 -7.21 -0.05
CA VAL A 144 11.33 -6.13 0.90
C VAL A 144 11.03 -6.60 2.31
N GLY A 145 11.79 -6.08 3.27
CA GLY A 145 11.44 -6.16 4.68
C GLY A 145 10.59 -4.96 5.10
N ILE A 146 10.01 -5.03 6.28
CA ILE A 146 9.21 -3.93 6.85
C ILE A 146 10.04 -2.65 6.82
N LEU A 147 9.46 -1.58 6.27
CA LEU A 147 10.04 -0.23 6.18
C LEU A 147 11.29 -0.10 5.32
N ASP A 148 11.67 -1.15 4.60
CA ASP A 148 12.69 -1.02 3.57
C ASP A 148 12.20 -0.08 2.45
N PRO A 149 13.11 0.58 1.73
CA PRO A 149 12.72 1.38 0.58
C PRO A 149 11.97 0.54 -0.45
N LEU A 150 10.77 0.98 -0.86
CA LEU A 150 9.96 0.29 -1.87
C LEU A 150 10.07 1.00 -3.21
N PHE A 151 9.87 2.29 -3.22
CA PHE A 151 10.11 3.14 -4.38
C PHE A 151 10.27 4.59 -3.91
N SER A 152 10.69 5.46 -4.81
CA SER A 152 10.84 6.88 -4.51
C SER A 152 10.10 7.73 -5.54
N LEU A 153 9.76 8.94 -5.12
CA LEU A 153 9.13 9.93 -5.96
C LEU A 153 10.11 11.07 -6.20
N PRO A 154 10.20 11.61 -7.41
CA PRO A 154 11.02 12.80 -7.63
C PRO A 154 10.46 13.97 -6.85
N ASP A 155 11.36 14.86 -6.38
CA ASP A 155 10.95 16.11 -5.76
C ASP A 155 10.22 16.97 -6.79
N SER A 156 9.08 17.50 -6.38
CA SER A 156 8.37 18.51 -7.16
C SER A 156 8.83 19.87 -6.66
N ASP A 157 9.71 20.47 -7.42
CA ASP A 157 10.11 21.85 -7.14
C ASP A 157 9.03 22.83 -7.56
#